data_6770efc131073cddaf8085cdff674aac
#
_entry.id   6770efc131073cddaf8085cdff674aac
#
_cell.length_a   1.000
_cell.length_b   1.000
_cell.length_c   1.000
_cell.angle_alpha   90.00
_cell.angle_beta   90.00
_cell.angle_gamma   90.00
#
_symmetry.space_group_name_H-M   'P 1'
#
loop_
_entity.id
_entity.type
_entity.pdbx_description
1 polymer ?
#
loop_
_entity_poly.entity_id
_entity_poly.type
_entity_poly.pdbx_seq_one_letter_code
_entity_poly.pdbx_strand_id
1 'polypeptide(L)'
;TSWSLMTEGASAFGITGTEIPLSKYTVFSHLENNAPIICSMKPGDFTTAGHFIVLTKTENGQIKVNDPNSRSRSRLWDYETLAKQIKNLWAFSKN
;
A
#
# COMPACT_ATOMS: atom_id res chain seq x y z
N THR A 1 -8.44 -12.61 1.13
CA THR A 1 -9.27 -11.44 1.41
C THR A 1 -9.79 -10.87 0.11
N SER A 2 -11.08 -10.66 0.01
CA SER A 2 -11.69 -10.10 -1.17
C SER A 2 -11.66 -8.58 -1.17
N TRP A 3 -11.79 -7.99 -2.34
CA TRP A 3 -11.91 -6.55 -2.53
C TRP A 3 -13.05 -5.95 -1.72
N SER A 4 -14.23 -6.57 -1.86
CA SER A 4 -15.42 -6.07 -1.20
C SER A 4 -15.25 -6.06 0.31
N LEU A 5 -14.64 -7.07 0.86
CA LEU A 5 -14.41 -7.13 2.30
C LEU A 5 -13.52 -6.00 2.78
N MET A 6 -12.47 -5.67 2.02
CA MET A 6 -11.56 -4.58 2.37
C MET A 6 -12.27 -3.23 2.31
N THR A 7 -12.95 -2.94 1.21
CA THR A 7 -13.62 -1.64 1.02
C THR A 7 -14.84 -1.48 1.93
N GLU A 8 -15.62 -2.52 2.11
CA GLU A 8 -16.80 -2.48 2.99
C GLU A 8 -16.39 -2.33 4.45
N GLY A 9 -15.35 -3.05 4.88
CA GLY A 9 -14.84 -2.93 6.23
C GLY A 9 -14.32 -1.54 6.53
N ALA A 10 -13.60 -0.93 5.58
CA ALA A 10 -13.09 0.42 5.72
C ALA A 10 -14.23 1.43 5.80
N SER A 11 -15.27 1.27 4.98
CA SER A 11 -16.43 2.16 4.98
C SER A 11 -17.17 2.13 6.32
N ALA A 12 -17.23 0.98 6.97
CA ALA A 12 -17.89 0.84 8.27
C ALA A 12 -17.22 1.69 9.37
N PHE A 13 -15.96 2.07 9.17
CA PHE A 13 -15.21 2.91 10.12
C PHE A 13 -15.07 4.36 9.63
N GLY A 14 -15.85 4.76 8.65
CA GLY A 14 -15.79 6.12 8.11
C GLY A 14 -14.59 6.37 7.21
N ILE A 15 -14.07 5.32 6.59
CA ILE A 15 -12.92 5.37 5.70
C ILE A 15 -13.34 4.85 4.34
N THR A 16 -12.98 5.56 3.28
CA THR A 16 -13.24 5.13 1.91
C THR A 16 -11.97 4.58 1.27
N GLY A 17 -12.02 3.34 0.81
CA GLY A 17 -10.93 2.72 0.07
C GLY A 17 -11.23 2.74 -1.42
N THR A 18 -10.29 3.24 -2.22
CA THR A 18 -10.42 3.34 -3.66
C THR A 18 -9.22 2.70 -4.33
N GLU A 19 -9.48 1.80 -5.28
CA GLU A 19 -8.37 1.23 -6.06
C GLU A 19 -7.75 2.30 -6.92
N ILE A 20 -6.40 2.34 -6.95
CA ILE A 20 -5.66 3.31 -7.73
C ILE A 20 -4.71 2.58 -8.68
N PRO A 21 -4.36 3.21 -9.81
CA PRO A 21 -3.40 2.60 -10.75
C PRO A 21 -1.99 2.57 -10.17
N LEU A 22 -1.22 1.56 -10.57
CA LEU A 22 0.17 1.44 -10.17
C LEU A 22 1.03 2.37 -11.02
N SER A 23 1.24 3.58 -10.52
CA SER A 23 2.15 4.55 -11.14
C SER A 23 2.87 5.33 -10.04
N LYS A 24 4.10 5.72 -10.34
CA LYS A 24 4.91 6.48 -9.39
C LYS A 24 4.24 7.78 -8.99
N TYR A 25 3.70 8.51 -9.95
CA TYR A 25 3.01 9.77 -9.70
C TYR A 25 1.83 9.57 -8.76
N THR A 26 0.97 8.58 -9.05
CA THR A 26 -0.22 8.33 -8.25
C THR A 26 0.14 7.93 -6.82
N VAL A 27 1.07 7.01 -6.68
CA VAL A 27 1.51 6.54 -5.35
C VAL A 27 2.09 7.69 -4.53
N PHE A 28 3.02 8.44 -5.10
CA PHE A 28 3.67 9.54 -4.40
C PHE A 28 2.67 10.66 -4.06
N SER A 29 1.77 10.98 -5.00
CA SER A 29 0.76 12.01 -4.78
C SER A 29 -0.14 11.68 -3.58
N HIS A 30 -0.63 10.44 -3.48
CA HIS A 30 -1.46 10.04 -2.36
C HIS A 30 -0.69 10.09 -1.03
N LEU A 31 0.53 9.58 -1.02
CA LEU A 31 1.34 9.57 0.20
C LEU A 31 1.70 10.98 0.64
N GLU A 32 2.01 11.87 -0.28
CA GLU A 32 2.34 13.27 0.02
C GLU A 32 1.14 14.03 0.56
N ASN A 33 -0.06 13.58 0.26
CA ASN A 33 -1.31 14.12 0.80
C ASN A 33 -1.79 13.39 2.05
N ASN A 34 -0.91 12.62 2.68
CA ASN A 34 -1.20 11.86 3.90
C ASN A 34 -2.29 10.80 3.72
N ALA A 35 -2.46 10.28 2.53
CA ALA A 35 -3.39 9.20 2.25
C ALA A 35 -2.61 7.88 2.21
N PRO A 36 -2.74 7.02 3.23
CA PRO A 36 -2.03 5.75 3.22
C PRO A 36 -2.55 4.82 2.12
N ILE A 37 -1.68 3.94 1.66
CA ILE A 37 -2.00 2.99 0.59
C ILE A 37 -1.79 1.58 1.10
N ILE A 38 -2.79 0.72 0.91
CA ILE A 38 -2.63 -0.70 1.19
C ILE A 38 -2.36 -1.41 -0.12
N CYS A 39 -1.36 -2.27 -0.13
CA CYS A 39 -0.94 -3.01 -1.31
C CYS A 39 -1.12 -4.50 -1.13
N SER A 40 -1.68 -5.15 -2.15
CA SER A 40 -1.64 -6.60 -2.28
C SER A 40 -0.36 -6.94 -3.02
N MET A 41 0.48 -7.80 -2.44
CA MET A 41 1.79 -8.13 -2.98
C MET A 41 1.81 -9.48 -3.67
N LYS A 42 2.53 -9.56 -4.78
CA LYS A 42 2.87 -10.83 -5.44
C LYS A 42 4.00 -11.51 -4.67
N PRO A 43 4.25 -12.81 -4.93
CA PRO A 43 5.44 -13.46 -4.36
C PRO A 43 6.73 -12.70 -4.72
N GLY A 44 7.57 -12.48 -3.73
CA GLY A 44 8.81 -11.70 -3.87
C GLY A 44 9.44 -11.46 -2.51
N ASP A 45 9.98 -10.26 -2.29
CA ASP A 45 10.68 -9.92 -1.05
C ASP A 45 9.78 -9.91 0.18
N PHE A 46 8.48 -9.71 0.01
CA PHE A 46 7.55 -9.57 1.13
C PHE A 46 6.83 -10.87 1.49
N THR A 47 6.69 -11.77 0.53
CA THR A 47 5.89 -12.98 0.75
C THR A 47 6.22 -14.03 -0.31
N THR A 48 5.94 -15.29 0.02
CA THR A 48 6.03 -16.39 -0.96
C THR A 48 4.67 -16.76 -1.53
N ALA A 49 3.57 -16.33 -0.88
CA ALA A 49 2.23 -16.77 -1.24
C ALA A 49 1.23 -15.63 -1.46
N GLY A 50 1.64 -14.39 -1.19
CA GLY A 50 0.74 -13.25 -1.25
C GLY A 50 0.55 -12.65 0.14
N HIS A 51 0.43 -11.32 0.21
CA HIS A 51 0.46 -10.61 1.48
C HIS A 51 0.05 -9.15 1.28
N PHE A 52 -0.43 -8.50 2.34
CA PHE A 52 -0.75 -7.07 2.31
C PHE A 52 0.28 -6.28 3.10
N ILE A 53 0.69 -5.14 2.55
CA ILE A 53 1.55 -4.18 3.24
C ILE A 53 0.92 -2.80 3.15
N VAL A 54 1.36 -1.88 4.02
CA VAL A 54 0.88 -0.50 4.02
C VAL A 54 2.02 0.43 3.64
N LEU A 55 1.74 1.35 2.71
CA LEU A 55 2.65 2.44 2.38
C LEU A 55 2.17 3.66 3.15
N THR A 56 3.05 4.28 3.94
CA THR A 56 2.64 5.32 4.88
C THR A 56 3.09 6.73 4.49
N LYS A 57 4.27 6.88 3.91
CA LYS A 57 4.79 8.19 3.52
C LYS A 57 5.95 8.04 2.54
N THR A 58 6.37 9.17 1.97
CA THR A 58 7.58 9.23 1.14
C THR A 58 8.67 9.93 1.93
N GLU A 59 9.92 9.58 1.63
CA GLU A 59 11.09 10.20 2.25
C GLU A 59 12.28 10.05 1.31
N ASN A 60 12.85 11.17 0.89
CA ASN A 60 14.01 11.20 -0.01
C ASN A 60 13.83 10.37 -1.29
N GLY A 61 12.61 10.40 -1.84
CA GLY A 61 12.30 9.66 -3.07
C GLY A 61 12.01 8.18 -2.86
N GLN A 62 12.03 7.72 -1.61
CA GLN A 62 11.69 6.36 -1.25
C GLN A 62 10.34 6.29 -0.53
N ILE A 63 9.82 5.09 -0.37
CA ILE A 63 8.50 4.87 0.23
C ILE A 63 8.67 4.11 1.55
N LYS A 64 8.09 4.65 2.61
CA LYS A 64 8.07 3.98 3.90
C LYS A 64 7.00 2.89 3.89
N VAL A 65 7.42 1.67 4.13
CA VAL A 65 6.57 0.49 4.19
C VAL A 65 6.34 0.10 5.64
N ASN A 66 5.12 -0.29 5.95
CA ASN A 66 4.78 -0.95 7.21
C ASN A 66 4.27 -2.35 6.85
N ASP A 67 5.08 -3.37 7.14
CA ASP A 67 4.73 -4.76 6.92
C ASP A 67 4.36 -5.37 8.25
N PRO A 68 3.08 -5.73 8.47
CA PRO A 68 2.64 -6.24 9.78
C PRO A 68 3.32 -7.54 10.19
N ASN A 69 3.91 -8.28 9.25
CA ASN A 69 4.56 -9.54 9.53
C ASN A 69 6.08 -9.46 9.62
N SER A 70 6.67 -8.29 9.41
CA SER A 70 8.13 -8.19 9.37
C SER A 70 8.64 -6.79 9.72
N ARG A 71 9.42 -6.70 10.78
CA ARG A 71 10.09 -5.44 11.13
C ARG A 71 11.19 -5.11 10.14
N SER A 72 11.91 -6.10 9.65
CA SER A 72 13.01 -5.87 8.72
C SER A 72 12.54 -5.34 7.38
N ARG A 73 11.30 -5.65 6.99
CA ARG A 73 10.70 -5.13 5.76
C ARG A 73 9.97 -3.80 5.99
N SER A 74 9.72 -3.42 7.24
CA SER A 74 9.07 -2.16 7.60
C SER A 74 10.10 -1.04 7.60
N ARG A 75 10.51 -0.59 6.41
CA ARG A 75 11.56 0.38 6.19
C ARG A 75 11.30 1.14 4.90
N LEU A 76 12.24 1.99 4.51
CA LEU A 76 12.18 2.69 3.23
C LEU A 76 12.57 1.76 2.09
N TRP A 77 11.80 1.83 1.00
CA TRP A 77 12.02 1.03 -0.21
C TRP A 77 11.97 1.93 -1.45
N ASP A 78 12.74 1.56 -2.46
CA ASP A 78 12.64 2.22 -3.76
C ASP A 78 11.32 1.85 -4.43
N TYR A 79 10.72 2.82 -5.12
CA TYR A 79 9.46 2.57 -5.83
C TYR A 79 9.59 1.43 -6.84
N GLU A 80 10.67 1.40 -7.61
CA GLU A 80 10.88 0.38 -8.65
C GLU A 80 10.92 -1.02 -8.07
N THR A 81 11.53 -1.18 -6.91
CA THR A 81 11.60 -2.48 -6.23
C THR A 81 10.21 -2.91 -5.76
N LEU A 82 9.45 -1.98 -5.21
CA LEU A 82 8.08 -2.28 -4.75
C LEU A 82 7.15 -2.57 -5.94
N ALA A 83 7.21 -1.74 -6.98
CA ALA A 83 6.28 -1.83 -8.10
C ALA A 83 6.29 -3.20 -8.79
N LYS A 84 7.44 -3.83 -8.85
CA LYS A 84 7.58 -5.16 -9.45
C LYS A 84 6.79 -6.22 -8.69
N GLN A 85 6.49 -5.98 -7.42
CA GLN A 85 5.89 -6.96 -6.52
C GLN A 85 4.44 -6.60 -6.16
N ILE A 86 3.97 -5.42 -6.52
CA ILE A 86 2.61 -4.98 -6.20
C ILE A 86 1.63 -5.53 -7.21
N LYS A 87 0.56 -6.13 -6.70
CA LYS A 87 -0.53 -6.63 -7.53
C LYS A 87 -1.65 -5.61 -7.64
N ASN A 88 -2.11 -5.09 -6.51
CA ASN A 88 -3.19 -4.10 -6.44
C ASN A 88 -2.87 -3.07 -5.36
N LEU A 89 -3.45 -1.87 -5.51
CA LEU A 89 -3.26 -0.75 -4.60
C LEU A 89 -4.61 -0.14 -4.24
N TRP A 90 -4.80 0.20 -2.96
CA TRP A 90 -5.99 0.92 -2.50
C TRP A 90 -5.56 2.12 -1.67
N ALA A 91 -5.99 3.31 -2.08
CA ALA A 91 -5.79 4.51 -1.29
C ALA A 91 -6.97 4.70 -0.35
N PHE A 92 -6.71 5.14 0.87
CA PHE A 92 -7.74 5.32 1.89
C PHE A 92 -7.81 6.78 2.32
N SER A 93 -9.04 7.27 2.49
CA SER A 93 -9.29 8.62 2.99
C SER A 93 -10.46 8.59 3.96
N LYS A 94 -10.48 9.53 4.90
CA LYS A 94 -11.62 9.67 5.80
C LYS A 94 -12.83 10.22 5.05
N ASN A 95 -13.96 9.66 5.33
CA ASN A 95 -15.25 10.17 4.84
C ASN A 95 -15.63 11.45 5.58
#